data_adbdc4594990ebd2aff7d39f7bab3416
#
_entry.id   adbdc4594990ebd2aff7d39f7bab3416
#
_cell.length_a   1.000
_cell.length_b   1.000
_cell.length_c   1.000
_cell.angle_alpha   90.00
_cell.angle_beta   90.00
_cell.angle_gamma   90.00
#
_symmetry.space_group_name_H-M   'P 1'
#
loop_
_entity.id
_entity.type
_entity.pdbx_description
1 polymer ?
#
loop_
_entity_poly.entity_id
_entity_poly.type
_entity_poly.pdbx_seq_one_letter_code
_entity_poly.pdbx_strand_id
1 'polypeptide(L)'
;VVKFAKQWFADGHTAGKFIEGAQSSKSSADLCRTPLLLTLLCISYEYSRSIPSDRAELYESCVDALLFRWDVFRSIERSNLSKELSHARKKLLLSRVARRYFDEGVFFFRKNDLTRVLAEELSDLEVKFVTAESVLFELEAHHGLFIERADKLYSFSHLSFHEFFTALSYVGENKVIDLAILAIDDPKYREVFLMGLEKMYDPNEVAMIIFRYVKDEFIKPGQYDPYVDRLVQDISASGAPLHRDMRERFAELMVDMQVLQITLSEEDSEIDDG
;
A
#
# COMPACT_ATOMS: atom_id res chain seq x y z
N VAL A 1 7.83 -14.19 14.89
CA VAL A 1 6.84 -13.36 15.61
C VAL A 1 7.11 -13.37 17.11
N VAL A 2 6.98 -14.52 17.80
CA VAL A 2 7.02 -14.61 19.28
C VAL A 2 8.29 -14.01 19.88
N LYS A 3 9.47 -14.40 19.38
CA LYS A 3 10.76 -13.87 19.88
C LYS A 3 10.86 -12.35 19.66
N PHE A 4 10.45 -11.87 18.51
CA PHE A 4 10.49 -10.45 18.14
C PHE A 4 9.54 -9.63 19.04
N ALA A 5 8.29 -10.06 19.19
CA ALA A 5 7.31 -9.39 20.03
C ALA A 5 7.75 -9.28 21.50
N LYS A 6 8.34 -10.36 22.06
CA LYS A 6 8.86 -10.34 23.44
C LYS A 6 10.07 -9.42 23.63
N GLN A 7 10.83 -9.16 22.57
CA GLN A 7 11.94 -8.19 22.59
C GLN A 7 11.46 -6.76 22.37
N TRP A 8 10.40 -6.58 21.58
CA TRP A 8 9.84 -5.28 21.24
C TRP A 8 9.03 -4.67 22.39
N PHE A 9 8.11 -5.43 22.96
CA PHE A 9 7.26 -4.98 24.05
C PHE A 9 7.94 -5.27 25.40
N ALA A 10 8.17 -4.21 26.18
CA ALA A 10 8.78 -4.33 27.51
C ALA A 10 7.89 -5.11 28.51
N ASP A 11 6.57 -5.07 28.29
CA ASP A 11 5.58 -5.75 29.13
C ASP A 11 5.14 -7.08 28.49
N GLY A 12 5.32 -8.19 29.25
CA GLY A 12 4.96 -9.53 28.81
C GLY A 12 3.46 -9.73 28.53
N HIS A 13 2.58 -8.97 29.21
CA HIS A 13 1.15 -9.03 28.97
C HIS A 13 0.79 -8.42 27.61
N THR A 14 1.36 -7.26 27.26
CA THR A 14 1.22 -6.63 25.96
C THR A 14 1.77 -7.51 24.84
N ALA A 15 2.96 -8.10 25.05
CA ALA A 15 3.54 -9.07 24.12
C ALA A 15 2.63 -10.29 23.88
N GLY A 16 2.03 -10.81 24.95
CA GLY A 16 1.10 -11.93 24.89
C GLY A 16 -0.15 -11.64 24.06
N LYS A 17 -0.82 -10.51 24.33
CA LYS A 17 -2.00 -10.08 23.55
C LYS A 17 -1.69 -9.79 22.08
N PHE A 18 -0.54 -9.18 21.81
CA PHE A 18 -0.07 -8.97 20.44
C PHE A 18 0.11 -10.31 19.70
N ILE A 19 0.78 -11.28 20.32
CA ILE A 19 1.02 -12.60 19.72
C ILE A 19 -0.30 -13.32 19.45
N GLU A 20 -1.23 -13.30 20.40
CA GLU A 20 -2.57 -13.88 20.25
C GLU A 20 -3.32 -13.23 19.08
N GLY A 21 -3.37 -11.91 19.02
CA GLY A 21 -4.00 -11.17 17.91
C GLY A 21 -3.33 -11.42 16.56
N ALA A 22 -2.00 -11.41 16.50
CA ALA A 22 -1.24 -11.68 15.28
C ALA A 22 -1.41 -13.12 14.74
N GLN A 23 -1.87 -14.05 15.55
CA GLN A 23 -2.12 -15.45 15.20
C GLN A 23 -3.62 -15.77 15.07
N SER A 24 -4.51 -14.80 15.30
CA SER A 24 -5.95 -15.01 15.36
C SER A 24 -6.59 -15.32 13.99
N SER A 25 -5.96 -14.89 12.90
CA SER A 25 -6.44 -15.10 11.53
C SER A 25 -5.30 -15.33 10.55
N LYS A 26 -5.62 -15.88 9.36
CA LYS A 26 -4.64 -16.01 8.27
C LYS A 26 -4.15 -14.65 7.80
N SER A 27 -5.03 -13.66 7.64
CA SER A 27 -4.67 -12.28 7.27
C SER A 27 -3.67 -11.69 8.24
N SER A 28 -3.96 -11.73 9.56
CA SER A 28 -3.05 -11.23 10.59
C SER A 28 -1.70 -11.95 10.59
N ALA A 29 -1.69 -13.27 10.37
CA ALA A 29 -0.45 -14.05 10.27
C ALA A 29 0.36 -13.67 9.02
N ASP A 30 -0.29 -13.35 7.91
CA ASP A 30 0.37 -12.90 6.68
C ASP A 30 1.06 -11.54 6.84
N LEU A 31 0.50 -10.64 7.65
CA LEU A 31 1.15 -9.37 8.03
C LEU A 31 2.45 -9.58 8.84
N CYS A 32 2.67 -10.76 9.40
CA CYS A 32 3.89 -11.09 10.15
C CYS A 32 5.00 -11.74 9.30
N ARG A 33 4.81 -11.90 7.98
CA ARG A 33 5.71 -12.69 7.12
C ARG A 33 7.08 -12.06 6.90
N THR A 34 7.16 -10.73 6.88
CA THR A 34 8.41 -10.02 6.65
C THR A 34 8.82 -9.23 7.89
N PRO A 35 10.13 -9.01 8.11
CA PRO A 35 10.59 -8.18 9.22
C PRO A 35 10.00 -6.77 9.21
N LEU A 36 9.83 -6.18 8.02
CA LEU A 36 9.23 -4.87 7.88
C LEU A 36 7.78 -4.87 8.38
N LEU A 37 6.93 -5.71 7.81
CA LEU A 37 5.50 -5.78 8.18
C LEU A 37 5.34 -6.07 9.67
N LEU A 38 6.14 -6.97 10.22
CA LEU A 38 6.14 -7.26 11.66
C LEU A 38 6.53 -6.04 12.50
N THR A 39 7.52 -5.25 12.06
CA THR A 39 7.90 -4.00 12.73
C THR A 39 6.77 -2.97 12.68
N LEU A 40 6.19 -2.75 11.49
CA LEU A 40 5.05 -1.86 11.31
C LEU A 40 3.85 -2.28 12.15
N LEU A 41 3.59 -3.59 12.23
CA LEU A 41 2.51 -4.15 13.04
C LEU A 41 2.75 -3.88 14.54
N CYS A 42 3.99 -3.98 15.03
CA CYS A 42 4.32 -3.63 16.40
C CYS A 42 4.11 -2.14 16.68
N ILE A 43 4.53 -1.25 15.76
CA ILE A 43 4.32 0.20 15.87
C ILE A 43 2.82 0.52 15.89
N SER A 44 2.05 -0.05 14.94
CA SER A 44 0.61 0.11 14.85
C SER A 44 -0.07 -0.36 16.15
N TYR A 45 0.30 -1.55 16.64
CA TYR A 45 -0.27 -2.11 17.88
C TYR A 45 0.06 -1.29 19.13
N GLU A 46 1.25 -0.68 19.22
CA GLU A 46 1.57 0.26 20.30
C GLU A 46 0.62 1.46 20.32
N TYR A 47 0.24 1.91 19.13
CA TYR A 47 -0.64 3.07 18.95
C TYR A 47 -2.12 2.75 19.18
N SER A 48 -2.65 1.73 18.47
CA SER A 48 -4.09 1.44 18.42
C SER A 48 -4.56 0.34 19.37
N ARG A 49 -3.63 -0.53 19.86
CA ARG A 49 -3.91 -1.76 20.61
C ARG A 49 -4.80 -2.75 19.86
N SER A 50 -4.88 -2.61 18.53
CA SER A 50 -5.61 -3.51 17.62
C SER A 50 -4.66 -4.08 16.57
N ILE A 51 -5.03 -5.24 16.03
CA ILE A 51 -4.35 -5.84 14.89
C ILE A 51 -5.15 -5.45 13.63
N PRO A 52 -4.52 -4.81 12.64
CA PRO A 52 -5.15 -4.49 11.37
C PRO A 52 -5.65 -5.73 10.62
N SER A 53 -6.73 -5.57 9.87
CA SER A 53 -7.36 -6.65 9.11
C SER A 53 -6.66 -6.95 7.79
N ASP A 54 -6.02 -5.94 7.21
CA ASP A 54 -5.36 -5.99 5.92
C ASP A 54 -4.10 -5.10 5.87
N ARG A 55 -3.42 -5.09 4.72
CA ARG A 55 -2.19 -4.30 4.53
C ARG A 55 -2.45 -2.80 4.52
N ALA A 56 -3.50 -2.35 3.84
CA ALA A 56 -3.80 -0.94 3.72
C ALA A 56 -4.14 -0.33 5.08
N GLU A 57 -4.91 -1.05 5.92
CA GLU A 57 -5.18 -0.66 7.31
C GLU A 57 -3.90 -0.64 8.14
N LEU A 58 -2.98 -1.62 7.94
CA LEU A 58 -1.69 -1.64 8.62
C LEU A 58 -0.85 -0.39 8.27
N TYR A 59 -0.69 -0.08 6.99
CA TYR A 59 0.08 1.09 6.57
C TYR A 59 -0.57 2.39 7.05
N GLU A 60 -1.90 2.49 7.00
CA GLU A 60 -2.61 3.67 7.52
C GLU A 60 -2.38 3.85 9.01
N SER A 61 -2.59 2.81 9.81
CA SER A 61 -2.37 2.85 11.26
C SER A 61 -0.91 3.17 11.60
N CYS A 62 0.05 2.65 10.81
CA CYS A 62 1.46 2.97 10.99
C CYS A 62 1.77 4.43 10.67
N VAL A 63 1.25 4.95 9.54
CA VAL A 63 1.40 6.37 9.16
C VAL A 63 0.79 7.28 10.22
N ASP A 64 -0.40 6.94 10.74
CA ASP A 64 -1.04 7.68 11.82
C ASP A 64 -0.19 7.66 13.09
N ALA A 65 0.36 6.52 13.47
CA ALA A 65 1.27 6.41 14.61
C ALA A 65 2.53 7.27 14.42
N LEU A 66 3.15 7.24 13.23
CA LEU A 66 4.33 8.04 12.91
C LEU A 66 4.04 9.54 12.92
N LEU A 67 2.91 9.96 12.38
CA LEU A 67 2.49 11.37 12.37
C LEU A 67 2.08 11.85 13.75
N PHE A 68 1.42 10.99 14.59
CA PHE A 68 0.90 11.36 15.91
C PHE A 68 1.96 11.32 17.02
N ARG A 69 2.81 10.26 17.07
CA ARG A 69 3.83 10.11 18.15
C ARG A 69 4.70 11.36 18.28
N TRP A 70 4.96 12.02 17.18
CA TRP A 70 5.80 13.18 17.16
C TRP A 70 5.15 14.46 17.70
N ASP A 71 3.87 14.66 17.41
CA ASP A 71 3.13 15.81 17.92
C ASP A 71 2.98 15.77 19.45
N VAL A 72 2.93 14.57 20.04
CA VAL A 72 2.85 14.37 21.50
C VAL A 72 4.19 14.63 22.19
N PHE A 73 5.31 14.19 21.62
CA PHE A 73 6.64 14.43 22.17
C PHE A 73 7.06 15.90 22.13
N ARG A 74 6.47 16.70 21.23
CA ARG A 74 6.72 18.14 21.05
C ARG A 74 5.75 19.07 21.78
N SER A 75 5.02 18.60 22.77
CA SER A 75 4.15 19.47 23.58
C SER A 75 4.88 20.67 24.23
N ILE A 76 6.21 20.81 24.07
CA ILE A 76 7.05 21.91 24.57
C ILE A 76 7.27 23.02 23.53
N GLU A 77 7.25 22.74 22.22
CA GLU A 77 7.31 23.77 21.18
C GLU A 77 6.38 23.40 20.02
N ARG A 78 5.18 23.98 20.02
CA ARG A 78 4.28 23.94 18.86
C ARG A 78 4.96 24.65 17.70
N SER A 79 5.63 23.93 16.82
CA SER A 79 6.10 24.48 15.56
C SER A 79 4.88 25.01 14.78
N ASN A 80 5.04 26.10 14.05
CA ASN A 80 3.97 26.67 13.21
C ASN A 80 3.45 25.64 12.20
N LEU A 81 4.26 24.65 11.85
CA LEU A 81 3.96 23.56 10.93
C LEU A 81 2.77 22.68 11.40
N SER A 82 2.73 22.28 12.68
CA SER A 82 1.65 21.43 13.20
C SER A 82 0.31 22.15 13.29
N LYS A 83 0.31 23.49 13.28
CA LYS A 83 -0.93 24.28 13.28
C LYS A 83 -1.52 24.45 11.87
N GLU A 84 -0.66 24.56 10.85
CA GLU A 84 -1.04 24.83 9.47
C GLU A 84 -1.27 23.54 8.68
N LEU A 85 -0.53 22.47 8.98
CA LEU A 85 -0.56 21.19 8.27
C LEU A 85 -1.10 20.08 9.19
N SER A 86 -2.42 19.93 9.24
CA SER A 86 -3.06 18.83 9.98
C SER A 86 -2.62 17.46 9.44
N HIS A 87 -2.78 16.37 10.23
CA HIS A 87 -2.47 15.01 9.79
C HIS A 87 -3.14 14.65 8.46
N ALA A 88 -4.40 15.04 8.28
CA ALA A 88 -5.12 14.79 7.01
C ALA A 88 -4.46 15.54 5.84
N ARG A 89 -4.04 16.79 6.04
CA ARG A 89 -3.32 17.57 5.01
C ARG A 89 -1.93 17.00 4.73
N LYS A 90 -1.22 16.49 5.74
CA LYS A 90 0.06 15.79 5.55
C LYS A 90 -0.12 14.52 4.72
N LYS A 91 -1.13 13.71 5.02
CA LYS A 91 -1.46 12.52 4.21
C LYS A 91 -1.80 12.89 2.77
N LEU A 92 -2.61 13.93 2.56
CA LEU A 92 -2.97 14.41 1.23
C LEU A 92 -1.76 14.91 0.45
N LEU A 93 -0.90 15.71 1.08
CA LEU A 93 0.37 16.17 0.50
C LEU A 93 1.24 14.98 0.08
N LEU A 94 1.46 14.03 0.99
CA LEU A 94 2.26 12.84 0.73
C LEU A 94 1.68 11.97 -0.38
N SER A 95 0.35 11.83 -0.44
CA SER A 95 -0.31 11.02 -1.48
C SER A 95 -0.16 11.63 -2.87
N ARG A 96 -0.25 12.97 -3.00
CA ARG A 96 -0.04 13.66 -4.28
C ARG A 96 1.41 13.59 -4.74
N VAL A 97 2.36 13.86 -3.83
CA VAL A 97 3.80 13.74 -4.10
C VAL A 97 4.16 12.31 -4.50
N ALA A 98 3.65 11.30 -3.76
CA ALA A 98 3.90 9.91 -4.04
C ALA A 98 3.41 9.51 -5.42
N ARG A 99 2.16 9.82 -5.75
CA ARG A 99 1.59 9.48 -7.05
C ARG A 99 2.36 10.10 -8.20
N ARG A 100 2.67 11.40 -8.12
CA ARG A 100 3.41 12.11 -9.17
C ARG A 100 4.71 11.38 -9.52
N TYR A 101 5.52 11.03 -8.52
CA TYR A 101 6.78 10.34 -8.75
C TYR A 101 6.60 8.86 -9.12
N PHE A 102 5.59 8.19 -8.57
CA PHE A 102 5.33 6.79 -8.85
C PHE A 102 4.90 6.59 -10.32
N ASP A 103 4.00 7.44 -10.82
CA ASP A 103 3.52 7.40 -12.20
C ASP A 103 4.68 7.66 -13.19
N GLU A 104 5.62 8.54 -12.84
CA GLU A 104 6.86 8.80 -13.59
C GLU A 104 7.90 7.68 -13.45
N GLY A 105 7.70 6.67 -12.58
CA GLY A 105 8.67 5.62 -12.30
C GLY A 105 9.91 6.10 -11.53
N VAL A 106 9.81 7.22 -10.83
CA VAL A 106 10.90 7.84 -10.08
C VAL A 106 10.79 7.48 -8.59
N PHE A 107 11.76 6.71 -8.09
CA PHE A 107 11.79 6.24 -6.70
C PHE A 107 12.86 6.93 -5.85
N PHE A 108 13.77 7.64 -6.51
CA PHE A 108 14.82 8.45 -5.85
C PHE A 108 14.72 9.89 -6.34
N PHE A 109 14.61 10.82 -5.42
CA PHE A 109 14.31 12.24 -5.67
C PHE A 109 15.53 13.10 -5.34
N ARG A 110 15.94 13.98 -6.22
CA ARG A 110 16.90 15.02 -5.85
C ARG A 110 16.23 16.02 -4.91
N LYS A 111 16.95 16.47 -3.88
CA LYS A 111 16.41 17.41 -2.89
C LYS A 111 15.69 18.60 -3.51
N ASN A 112 16.31 19.23 -4.51
CA ASN A 112 15.75 20.42 -5.16
C ASN A 112 14.43 20.10 -5.92
N ASP A 113 14.35 18.92 -6.56
CA ASP A 113 13.13 18.51 -7.26
C ASP A 113 12.02 18.18 -6.26
N LEU A 114 12.35 17.46 -5.17
CA LEU A 114 11.39 17.13 -4.12
C LEU A 114 10.88 18.39 -3.41
N THR A 115 11.75 19.35 -3.05
CA THR A 115 11.31 20.62 -2.43
C THR A 115 10.48 21.46 -3.38
N ARG A 116 10.78 21.46 -4.68
CA ARG A 116 9.95 22.14 -5.69
C ARG A 116 8.55 21.51 -5.76
N VAL A 117 8.45 20.18 -5.85
CA VAL A 117 7.15 19.47 -5.88
C VAL A 117 6.37 19.70 -4.59
N LEU A 118 7.04 19.62 -3.43
CA LEU A 118 6.40 19.96 -2.14
C LEU A 118 5.88 21.40 -2.11
N ALA A 119 6.61 22.37 -2.65
CA ALA A 119 6.18 23.77 -2.69
C ALA A 119 4.95 23.97 -3.61
N GLU A 120 4.92 23.29 -4.78
CA GLU A 120 3.78 23.30 -5.68
C GLU A 120 2.53 22.75 -4.97
N GLU A 121 2.62 21.57 -4.33
CA GLU A 121 1.50 20.95 -3.62
C GLU A 121 1.04 21.73 -2.39
N LEU A 122 1.97 22.36 -1.64
CA LEU A 122 1.63 23.26 -0.53
C LEU A 122 0.86 24.48 -1.01
N SER A 123 1.23 25.04 -2.17
CA SER A 123 0.52 26.16 -2.79
C SER A 123 -0.91 25.74 -3.17
N ASP A 124 -1.09 24.58 -3.78
CA ASP A 124 -2.41 24.04 -4.15
C ASP A 124 -3.30 23.73 -2.95
N LEU A 125 -2.69 23.40 -1.81
CA LEU A 125 -3.38 23.21 -0.53
C LEU A 125 -3.62 24.51 0.24
N GLU A 126 -3.26 25.67 -0.33
CA GLU A 126 -3.38 27.01 0.28
C GLU A 126 -2.66 27.13 1.64
N VAL A 127 -1.53 26.43 1.82
CA VAL A 127 -0.69 26.49 3.02
C VAL A 127 0.31 27.65 2.88
N LYS A 128 0.18 28.68 3.72
CA LYS A 128 0.87 29.99 3.49
C LYS A 128 2.12 30.19 4.34
N PHE A 129 2.19 29.61 5.53
CA PHE A 129 3.23 29.97 6.53
C PHE A 129 4.25 28.85 6.76
N VAL A 130 4.34 27.91 5.81
CA VAL A 130 5.20 26.72 5.89
C VAL A 130 6.01 26.62 4.62
N THR A 131 7.32 26.38 4.73
CA THR A 131 8.18 26.16 3.56
C THR A 131 8.33 24.68 3.23
N ALA A 132 8.57 24.37 1.97
CA ALA A 132 8.81 23.00 1.51
C ALA A 132 10.00 22.34 2.23
N GLU A 133 11.05 23.11 2.53
CA GLU A 133 12.24 22.66 3.26
C GLU A 133 11.89 22.25 4.70
N SER A 134 11.04 23.03 5.38
CA SER A 134 10.63 22.71 6.75
C SER A 134 9.74 21.47 6.78
N VAL A 135 8.88 21.29 5.78
CA VAL A 135 8.07 20.07 5.61
C VAL A 135 8.95 18.86 5.34
N LEU A 136 9.90 18.97 4.40
CA LEU A 136 10.83 17.88 4.12
C LEU A 136 11.62 17.47 5.35
N PHE A 137 12.17 18.46 6.08
CA PHE A 137 12.89 18.19 7.32
C PHE A 137 12.03 17.48 8.35
N GLU A 138 10.76 17.87 8.51
CA GLU A 138 9.85 17.23 9.45
C GLU A 138 9.54 15.78 9.01
N LEU A 139 9.24 15.58 7.73
CA LEU A 139 8.92 14.25 7.19
C LEU A 139 10.10 13.28 7.24
N GLU A 140 11.33 13.80 7.12
CA GLU A 140 12.57 13.02 7.26
C GLU A 140 12.93 12.81 8.72
N ALA A 141 13.28 13.88 9.44
CA ALA A 141 13.91 13.79 10.76
C ALA A 141 12.93 13.36 11.85
N HIS A 142 11.64 13.64 11.66
CA HIS A 142 10.64 13.45 12.70
C HIS A 142 9.70 12.29 12.43
N HIS A 143 9.23 12.15 11.23
CA HIS A 143 8.29 11.07 10.90
C HIS A 143 8.97 9.84 10.28
N GLY A 144 10.20 9.99 9.77
CA GLY A 144 10.92 8.89 9.13
C GLY A 144 10.22 8.36 7.88
N LEU A 145 9.40 9.21 7.23
CA LEU A 145 8.69 8.85 6.00
C LEU A 145 9.55 9.06 4.77
N PHE A 146 10.43 10.08 4.79
CA PHE A 146 11.51 10.25 3.83
C PHE A 146 12.85 9.93 4.47
N ILE A 147 13.82 9.56 3.64
CA ILE A 147 15.19 9.25 4.07
C ILE A 147 16.16 9.74 3.00
N GLU A 148 17.22 10.43 3.43
CA GLU A 148 18.34 10.76 2.56
C GLU A 148 19.23 9.51 2.37
N ARG A 149 19.29 8.98 1.14
CA ARG A 149 20.05 7.77 0.79
C ARG A 149 21.50 8.06 0.45
N ALA A 150 21.74 9.26 -0.15
CA ALA A 150 23.04 9.78 -0.52
C ALA A 150 22.97 11.30 -0.52
N ASP A 151 24.07 12.00 -0.73
CA ASP A 151 24.07 13.48 -0.73
C ASP A 151 22.94 14.03 -1.61
N LYS A 152 21.98 14.68 -0.97
CA LYS A 152 20.79 15.32 -1.57
C LYS A 152 19.90 14.40 -2.43
N LEU A 153 19.98 13.08 -2.21
CA LEU A 153 19.16 12.08 -2.87
C LEU A 153 18.23 11.41 -1.85
N TYR A 154 16.93 11.65 -1.99
CA TYR A 154 15.87 11.19 -1.09
C TYR A 154 15.08 10.05 -1.68
N SER A 155 14.43 9.28 -0.84
CA SER A 155 13.35 8.34 -1.20
C SER A 155 12.34 8.28 -0.06
N PHE A 156 11.18 7.68 -0.31
CA PHE A 156 10.40 7.16 0.81
C PHE A 156 11.25 6.15 1.60
N SER A 157 11.07 6.11 2.92
CA SER A 157 11.85 5.22 3.80
C SER A 157 11.70 3.75 3.41
N HIS A 158 10.56 3.38 2.86
CA HIS A 158 10.29 2.09 2.23
C HIS A 158 9.40 2.25 1.01
N LEU A 159 9.61 1.40 -0.03
CA LEU A 159 8.80 1.42 -1.26
C LEU A 159 7.31 1.27 -0.95
N SER A 160 6.96 0.43 0.03
CA SER A 160 5.55 0.21 0.39
C SER A 160 4.85 1.46 0.94
N PHE A 161 5.57 2.44 1.52
CA PHE A 161 4.97 3.74 1.85
C PHE A 161 4.70 4.55 0.58
N HIS A 162 5.59 4.49 -0.39
CA HIS A 162 5.37 5.12 -1.69
C HIS A 162 4.14 4.54 -2.37
N GLU A 163 4.03 3.20 -2.42
CA GLU A 163 2.88 2.46 -2.97
C GLU A 163 1.59 2.81 -2.21
N PHE A 164 1.61 2.81 -0.88
CA PHE A 164 0.45 3.14 -0.05
C PHE A 164 -0.07 4.56 -0.27
N PHE A 165 0.82 5.56 -0.26
CA PHE A 165 0.41 6.94 -0.51
C PHE A 165 -0.07 7.15 -1.96
N THR A 166 0.52 6.45 -2.92
CA THR A 166 0.03 6.43 -4.30
C THR A 166 -1.39 5.88 -4.38
N ALA A 167 -1.66 4.74 -3.71
CA ALA A 167 -3.00 4.16 -3.61
C ALA A 167 -4.01 5.14 -3.00
N LEU A 168 -3.64 5.82 -1.90
CA LEU A 168 -4.50 6.85 -1.29
C LEU A 168 -4.85 7.98 -2.25
N SER A 169 -3.92 8.40 -3.12
CA SER A 169 -4.19 9.42 -4.13
C SER A 169 -5.22 8.95 -5.15
N TYR A 170 -5.08 7.74 -5.68
CA TYR A 170 -6.03 7.18 -6.65
C TYR A 170 -7.43 7.00 -6.04
N VAL A 171 -7.51 6.52 -4.79
CA VAL A 171 -8.79 6.38 -4.06
C VAL A 171 -9.40 7.76 -3.80
N GLY A 172 -8.62 8.72 -3.31
CA GLY A 172 -9.09 10.06 -2.98
C GLY A 172 -9.59 10.86 -4.20
N GLU A 173 -9.03 10.60 -5.38
CA GLU A 173 -9.47 11.19 -6.65
C GLU A 173 -10.53 10.37 -7.39
N ASN A 174 -11.00 9.26 -6.81
CA ASN A 174 -11.96 8.33 -7.42
C ASN A 174 -11.46 7.75 -8.77
N LYS A 175 -10.15 7.46 -8.88
CA LYS A 175 -9.47 6.94 -10.08
C LYS A 175 -9.02 5.49 -9.94
N VAL A 176 -9.71 4.69 -9.12
CA VAL A 176 -9.30 3.29 -8.89
C VAL A 176 -9.53 2.41 -10.12
N ILE A 177 -10.47 2.78 -11.01
CA ILE A 177 -10.67 2.10 -12.29
C ILE A 177 -9.45 2.32 -13.20
N ASP A 178 -8.95 3.57 -13.30
CA ASP A 178 -7.73 3.85 -14.06
C ASP A 178 -6.54 3.08 -13.50
N LEU A 179 -6.43 3.03 -12.17
CA LEU A 179 -5.40 2.25 -11.49
C LEU A 179 -5.52 0.74 -11.76
N ALA A 180 -6.74 0.22 -11.87
CA ALA A 180 -7.00 -1.18 -12.21
C ALA A 180 -6.46 -1.54 -13.60
N ILE A 181 -6.70 -0.67 -14.59
CA ILE A 181 -6.19 -0.84 -15.94
C ILE A 181 -4.65 -0.79 -15.93
N LEU A 182 -4.07 0.19 -15.25
CA LEU A 182 -2.61 0.28 -15.09
C LEU A 182 -2.03 -0.97 -14.43
N ALA A 183 -2.70 -1.55 -13.43
CA ALA A 183 -2.23 -2.74 -12.73
C ALA A 183 -2.30 -4.01 -13.57
N ILE A 184 -3.16 -4.07 -14.59
CA ILE A 184 -3.19 -5.18 -15.55
C ILE A 184 -2.03 -5.05 -16.54
N ASP A 185 -1.73 -3.83 -16.99
CA ASP A 185 -0.73 -3.58 -18.02
C ASP A 185 0.71 -3.49 -17.48
N ASP A 186 0.89 -3.03 -16.24
CA ASP A 186 2.21 -2.81 -15.63
C ASP A 186 2.27 -3.36 -14.19
N PRO A 187 3.07 -4.42 -13.96
CA PRO A 187 3.25 -5.07 -12.65
C PRO A 187 3.64 -4.11 -11.51
N LYS A 188 4.23 -2.95 -11.80
CA LYS A 188 4.60 -1.98 -10.76
C LYS A 188 3.38 -1.46 -9.99
N TYR A 189 2.20 -1.38 -10.64
CA TYR A 189 0.97 -0.89 -10.02
C TYR A 189 0.20 -1.94 -9.22
N ARG A 190 0.62 -3.22 -9.27
CA ARG A 190 -0.10 -4.32 -8.61
C ARG A 190 -0.34 -4.07 -7.12
N GLU A 191 0.71 -3.76 -6.34
CA GLU A 191 0.58 -3.51 -4.90
C GLU A 191 -0.21 -2.23 -4.62
N VAL A 192 -0.02 -1.18 -5.42
CA VAL A 192 -0.79 0.07 -5.34
C VAL A 192 -2.28 -0.20 -5.53
N PHE A 193 -2.63 -1.02 -6.53
CA PHE A 193 -4.00 -1.37 -6.84
C PHE A 193 -4.65 -2.22 -5.73
N LEU A 194 -3.97 -3.24 -5.22
CA LEU A 194 -4.47 -4.08 -4.13
C LEU A 194 -4.75 -3.25 -2.87
N MET A 195 -3.82 -2.37 -2.48
CA MET A 195 -4.05 -1.44 -1.37
C MET A 195 -5.17 -0.43 -1.66
N GLY A 196 -5.32 -0.01 -2.91
CA GLY A 196 -6.44 0.83 -3.33
C GLY A 196 -7.79 0.15 -3.16
N LEU A 197 -7.92 -1.11 -3.57
CA LEU A 197 -9.15 -1.91 -3.35
C LEU A 197 -9.48 -2.09 -1.86
N GLU A 198 -8.46 -2.38 -1.03
CA GLU A 198 -8.62 -2.54 0.42
C GLU A 198 -9.07 -1.22 1.09
N LYS A 199 -8.73 -0.05 0.51
CA LYS A 199 -9.13 1.28 1.01
C LYS A 199 -10.50 1.75 0.54
N MET A 200 -11.11 1.11 -0.44
CA MET A 200 -12.46 1.47 -0.89
C MET A 200 -13.51 1.00 0.11
N TYR A 201 -14.55 1.82 0.30
CA TYR A 201 -15.73 1.43 1.07
C TYR A 201 -16.51 0.30 0.37
N ASP A 202 -16.66 0.40 -0.95
CA ASP A 202 -17.27 -0.62 -1.81
C ASP A 202 -16.43 -0.79 -3.08
N PRO A 203 -15.60 -1.83 -3.17
CA PRO A 203 -14.78 -2.11 -4.35
C PRO A 203 -15.50 -2.97 -5.41
N ASN A 204 -16.77 -3.36 -5.19
CA ASN A 204 -17.42 -4.37 -6.02
C ASN A 204 -17.63 -3.93 -7.47
N GLU A 205 -17.87 -2.64 -7.73
CA GLU A 205 -17.97 -2.10 -9.09
C GLU A 205 -16.64 -2.23 -9.84
N VAL A 206 -15.54 -1.83 -9.20
CA VAL A 206 -14.18 -1.94 -9.76
C VAL A 206 -13.82 -3.41 -9.99
N ALA A 207 -14.10 -4.27 -9.02
CA ALA A 207 -13.85 -5.70 -9.12
C ALA A 207 -14.66 -6.35 -10.27
N MET A 208 -15.92 -5.92 -10.48
CA MET A 208 -16.75 -6.41 -11.59
C MET A 208 -16.19 -5.97 -12.95
N ILE A 209 -15.67 -4.75 -13.07
CA ILE A 209 -15.03 -4.26 -14.31
C ILE A 209 -13.81 -5.12 -14.64
N ILE A 210 -12.95 -5.38 -13.65
CA ILE A 210 -11.76 -6.23 -13.84
C ILE A 210 -12.16 -7.65 -14.20
N PHE A 211 -13.13 -8.25 -13.48
CA PHE A 211 -13.61 -9.58 -13.77
C PHE A 211 -14.05 -9.71 -15.23
N ARG A 212 -14.85 -8.76 -15.74
CA ARG A 212 -15.29 -8.75 -17.13
C ARG A 212 -14.14 -8.60 -18.09
N TYR A 213 -13.26 -7.63 -17.83
CA TYR A 213 -12.11 -7.38 -18.70
C TYR A 213 -11.19 -8.59 -18.80
N VAL A 214 -10.85 -9.21 -17.67
CA VAL A 214 -10.01 -10.42 -17.67
C VAL A 214 -10.71 -11.58 -18.37
N LYS A 215 -12.01 -11.78 -18.13
CA LYS A 215 -12.79 -12.83 -18.76
C LYS A 215 -12.85 -12.67 -20.29
N ASP A 216 -13.04 -11.45 -20.76
CA ASP A 216 -13.22 -11.16 -22.18
C ASP A 216 -11.88 -11.15 -22.95
N GLU A 217 -10.79 -10.71 -22.32
CA GLU A 217 -9.50 -10.52 -22.99
C GLU A 217 -8.49 -11.65 -22.74
N PHE A 218 -8.51 -12.29 -21.57
CA PHE A 218 -7.48 -13.26 -21.16
C PHE A 218 -7.97 -14.71 -21.07
N ILE A 219 -9.29 -14.95 -21.05
CA ILE A 219 -9.85 -16.32 -21.09
C ILE A 219 -10.14 -16.70 -22.55
N LYS A 220 -9.07 -16.99 -23.31
CA LYS A 220 -9.15 -17.38 -24.71
C LYS A 220 -8.29 -18.62 -24.96
N PRO A 221 -8.73 -19.58 -25.82
CA PRO A 221 -7.93 -20.75 -26.15
C PRO A 221 -6.53 -20.35 -26.68
N GLY A 222 -5.51 -21.00 -26.16
CA GLY A 222 -4.12 -20.73 -26.55
C GLY A 222 -3.51 -19.46 -25.97
N GLN A 223 -4.18 -18.81 -25.01
CA GLN A 223 -3.66 -17.62 -24.31
C GLN A 223 -3.67 -17.87 -22.80
N TYR A 224 -2.49 -17.72 -22.18
CA TYR A 224 -2.34 -17.72 -20.73
C TYR A 224 -1.33 -16.66 -20.33
N ASP A 225 -1.73 -15.77 -19.41
CA ASP A 225 -0.85 -14.77 -18.83
C ASP A 225 -0.62 -15.06 -17.35
N PRO A 226 0.59 -15.52 -16.96
CA PRO A 226 0.90 -15.84 -15.56
C PRO A 226 0.79 -14.65 -14.62
N TYR A 227 1.01 -13.43 -15.13
CA TYR A 227 0.90 -12.23 -14.33
C TYR A 227 -0.57 -11.90 -14.03
N VAL A 228 -1.44 -11.93 -15.04
CA VAL A 228 -2.88 -11.69 -14.86
C VAL A 228 -3.50 -12.76 -13.97
N ASP A 229 -3.13 -14.04 -14.13
CA ASP A 229 -3.55 -15.12 -13.22
C ASP A 229 -3.15 -14.80 -11.78
N ARG A 230 -1.90 -14.38 -11.56
CA ARG A 230 -1.44 -13.97 -10.24
C ARG A 230 -2.20 -12.77 -9.68
N LEU A 231 -2.50 -11.77 -10.50
CA LEU A 231 -3.28 -10.60 -10.09
C LEU A 231 -4.70 -11.00 -9.65
N VAL A 232 -5.36 -11.89 -10.40
CA VAL A 232 -6.69 -12.45 -10.07
C VAL A 232 -6.65 -13.18 -8.72
N GLN A 233 -5.64 -14.02 -8.49
CA GLN A 233 -5.43 -14.71 -7.21
C GLN A 233 -5.28 -13.71 -6.05
N ASP A 234 -4.49 -12.65 -6.25
CA ASP A 234 -4.23 -11.65 -5.22
C ASP A 234 -5.47 -10.80 -4.91
N ILE A 235 -6.28 -10.45 -5.91
CA ILE A 235 -7.57 -9.77 -5.70
C ILE A 235 -8.49 -10.67 -4.87
N SER A 236 -8.59 -11.95 -5.21
CA SER A 236 -9.42 -12.92 -4.48
C SER A 236 -8.95 -13.10 -3.02
N ALA A 237 -7.63 -13.07 -2.79
CA ALA A 237 -7.01 -13.23 -1.47
C ALA A 237 -6.89 -11.94 -0.67
N SER A 238 -7.17 -10.77 -1.27
CA SER A 238 -7.03 -9.46 -0.63
C SER A 238 -8.01 -9.27 0.54
N GLY A 239 -7.68 -8.33 1.43
CA GLY A 239 -8.55 -7.86 2.52
C GLY A 239 -9.72 -6.99 2.04
N ALA A 240 -9.81 -6.69 0.73
CA ALA A 240 -10.85 -5.82 0.19
C ALA A 240 -12.26 -6.32 0.54
N PRO A 241 -13.21 -5.42 0.88
CA PRO A 241 -14.57 -5.78 1.30
C PRO A 241 -15.45 -6.21 0.11
N LEU A 242 -15.03 -7.24 -0.61
CA LEU A 242 -15.76 -7.82 -1.72
C LEU A 242 -16.97 -8.61 -1.25
N HIS A 243 -18.09 -8.45 -1.93
CA HIS A 243 -19.28 -9.27 -1.73
C HIS A 243 -18.99 -10.75 -2.03
N ARG A 244 -19.78 -11.64 -1.42
CA ARG A 244 -19.60 -13.09 -1.58
C ARG A 244 -19.69 -13.54 -3.04
N ASP A 245 -20.64 -13.02 -3.79
CA ASP A 245 -20.82 -13.31 -5.21
C ASP A 245 -19.62 -12.89 -6.07
N MET A 246 -18.97 -11.76 -5.73
CA MET A 246 -17.74 -11.35 -6.40
C MET A 246 -16.57 -12.29 -6.09
N ARG A 247 -16.43 -12.74 -4.85
CA ARG A 247 -15.41 -13.75 -4.50
C ARG A 247 -15.63 -15.07 -5.21
N GLU A 248 -16.90 -15.52 -5.34
CA GLU A 248 -17.25 -16.72 -6.09
C GLU A 248 -16.89 -16.56 -7.58
N ARG A 249 -17.17 -15.41 -8.22
CA ARG A 249 -16.79 -15.12 -9.61
C ARG A 249 -15.27 -15.12 -9.82
N PHE A 250 -14.50 -14.54 -8.92
CA PHE A 250 -13.03 -14.60 -9.00
C PHE A 250 -12.51 -16.03 -8.80
N ALA A 251 -13.15 -16.85 -7.95
CA ALA A 251 -12.79 -18.24 -7.79
C ALA A 251 -13.07 -19.06 -9.07
N GLU A 252 -14.21 -18.83 -9.75
CA GLU A 252 -14.50 -19.42 -11.06
C GLU A 252 -13.46 -18.99 -12.11
N LEU A 253 -13.11 -17.70 -12.16
CA LEU A 253 -12.11 -17.18 -13.09
C LEU A 253 -10.73 -17.83 -12.88
N MET A 254 -10.33 -18.06 -11.62
CA MET A 254 -9.09 -18.77 -11.29
C MET A 254 -9.11 -20.22 -11.82
N VAL A 255 -10.25 -20.91 -11.77
CA VAL A 255 -10.40 -22.25 -12.34
C VAL A 255 -10.27 -22.21 -13.87
N ASP A 256 -10.93 -21.25 -14.52
CA ASP A 256 -10.82 -21.07 -15.98
C ASP A 256 -9.36 -20.84 -16.39
N MET A 257 -8.59 -20.00 -15.67
CA MET A 257 -7.18 -19.75 -15.93
C MET A 257 -6.30 -20.98 -15.70
N GLN A 258 -6.57 -21.79 -14.68
CA GLN A 258 -5.85 -23.05 -14.45
C GLN A 258 -6.08 -24.06 -15.57
N VAL A 259 -7.31 -24.17 -16.09
CA VAL A 259 -7.62 -25.02 -17.25
C VAL A 259 -6.81 -24.57 -18.47
N LEU A 260 -6.75 -23.28 -18.76
CA LEU A 260 -5.95 -22.76 -19.87
C LEU A 260 -4.46 -23.08 -19.72
N GLN A 261 -3.91 -22.94 -18.51
CA GLN A 261 -2.52 -23.28 -18.22
C GLN A 261 -2.21 -24.75 -18.50
N ILE A 262 -3.08 -25.67 -18.05
CA ILE A 262 -2.92 -27.12 -18.26
C ILE A 262 -2.98 -27.46 -19.74
N THR A 263 -3.97 -26.94 -20.48
CA THR A 263 -4.15 -27.21 -21.90
C THR A 263 -2.91 -26.78 -22.70
N LEU A 264 -2.36 -25.61 -22.44
CA LEU A 264 -1.13 -25.13 -23.11
C LEU A 264 0.08 -26.02 -22.78
N SER A 265 0.22 -26.48 -21.54
CA SER A 265 1.34 -27.35 -21.16
C SER A 265 1.24 -28.75 -21.80
N GLU A 266 0.05 -29.23 -22.11
CA GLU A 266 -0.15 -30.47 -22.83
C GLU A 266 0.17 -30.33 -24.33
N GLU A 267 -0.25 -29.23 -24.96
CA GLU A 267 0.06 -28.93 -26.36
C GLU A 267 1.59 -28.77 -26.59
N ASP A 268 2.32 -28.11 -25.68
CA ASP A 268 3.77 -27.97 -25.75
C ASP A 268 4.49 -29.31 -25.60
N SER A 269 3.96 -30.24 -24.77
CA SER A 269 4.57 -31.55 -24.56
C SER A 269 4.37 -32.50 -25.78
N GLU A 270 3.28 -32.38 -26.53
CA GLU A 270 3.04 -33.14 -27.74
C GLU A 270 3.91 -32.71 -28.94
N ILE A 271 4.37 -31.43 -28.93
CA ILE A 271 5.24 -30.90 -29.98
C ILE A 271 6.72 -31.34 -29.76
N ASP A 272 7.16 -31.51 -28.52
CA ASP A 272 8.52 -31.95 -28.21
C ASP A 272 8.77 -33.46 -28.41
N ASP A 273 7.71 -34.29 -28.42
CA ASP A 273 7.78 -35.75 -28.61
C ASP A 273 7.60 -36.19 -30.09
N GLY A 274 7.44 -35.28 -31.04
CA GLY A 274 7.26 -35.54 -32.48
C GLY A 274 8.45 -35.16 -33.31
#